data_03634aaaf45a02bbdc10789bf4974bd0
#
_entry.id   03634aaaf45a02bbdc10789bf4974bd0
#
_cell.length_a   1.000
_cell.length_b   1.000
_cell.length_c   1.000
_cell.angle_alpha   90.00
_cell.angle_beta   90.00
_cell.angle_gamma   90.00
#
_symmetry.space_group_name_H-M   'P 1'
#
loop_
_entity.id
_entity.type
_entity.pdbx_description
1 polymer ?
#
loop_
_entity_poly.entity_id
_entity_poly.type
_entity_poly.pdbx_seq_one_letter_code
_entity_poly.pdbx_strand_id
1 'polypeptide(L)'
;MFMHKKIAGSLIAAALVAACASTPEGTVTTPSRGPSLGATPSAAMLAAMDTSIPPSGAGLPAGSGTVAQGAKVYDAKCQTCHGPKGAGKPADPLVGGIGSIASGKPMRTVGSYWPYATTFFDYVRRAMPTNAPQTLSNDEVYAVTAYVLNLNGIVPESAVMNAQTLPQVKMPNRDGFIDYSRN
;
A
#
# COMPACT_ATOMS: atom_id res chain seq x y z
N MET A 1 24.91 40.40 80.42
CA MET A 1 25.30 41.27 79.35
C MET A 1 25.72 40.48 78.14
N PHE A 2 24.73 40.00 77.36
CA PHE A 2 24.89 39.42 76.03
C PHE A 2 23.48 39.20 75.43
N MET A 3 23.00 40.11 74.68
CA MET A 3 21.86 39.88 73.78
C MET A 3 21.94 40.90 72.62
N HIS A 4 21.54 40.50 71.46
CA HIS A 4 21.38 41.23 70.21
C HIS A 4 22.48 40.95 69.16
N LYS A 5 22.36 39.76 68.49
CA LYS A 5 22.91 39.59 67.14
C LYS A 5 22.37 38.39 66.39
N LYS A 6 21.03 38.18 66.41
CA LYS A 6 20.46 37.06 65.63
C LYS A 6 19.13 37.35 64.86
N ILE A 7 18.86 38.59 64.49
CA ILE A 7 17.60 38.93 63.77
C ILE A 7 17.79 39.43 62.35
N ALA A 8 19.00 39.72 61.93
CA ALA A 8 19.24 40.28 60.58
C ALA A 8 19.37 39.24 59.43
N GLY A 9 19.48 37.94 59.76
CA GLY A 9 19.71 36.90 58.73
C GLY A 9 18.45 36.26 58.13
N SER A 10 17.30 36.34 58.83
CA SER A 10 16.08 35.65 58.39
C SER A 10 15.18 36.41 57.44
N LEU A 11 15.34 37.72 57.31
CA LEU A 11 14.50 38.51 56.39
C LEU A 11 15.03 38.56 54.95
N ILE A 12 16.28 38.25 54.73
CA ILE A 12 16.86 38.23 53.36
C ILE A 12 16.54 36.89 52.65
N ALA A 13 16.38 35.81 53.40
CA ALA A 13 16.03 34.48 52.78
C ALA A 13 14.58 34.43 52.31
N ALA A 14 13.66 35.18 52.93
CA ALA A 14 12.24 35.18 52.52
C ALA A 14 11.97 36.02 51.26
N ALA A 15 12.81 37.01 50.95
CA ALA A 15 12.65 37.82 49.74
C ALA A 15 13.13 37.14 48.44
N LEU A 16 14.00 36.15 48.55
CA LEU A 16 14.53 35.41 47.38
C LEU A 16 13.60 34.30 46.88
N VAL A 17 12.67 33.83 47.71
CA VAL A 17 11.70 32.77 47.30
C VAL A 17 10.49 33.35 46.58
N ALA A 18 10.15 34.65 46.81
CA ALA A 18 9.02 35.28 46.13
C ALA A 18 9.33 35.73 44.68
N ALA A 19 10.59 35.80 44.28
CA ALA A 19 10.99 36.18 42.91
C ALA A 19 10.87 35.03 41.88
N CYS A 20 10.69 33.79 42.31
CA CYS A 20 10.54 32.65 41.41
C CYS A 20 9.08 32.30 41.08
N ALA A 21 8.10 32.98 41.63
CA ALA A 21 6.68 32.67 41.49
C ALA A 21 5.92 33.54 40.48
N SER A 22 6.57 34.42 39.79
CA SER A 22 5.97 35.24 38.72
C SER A 22 6.73 35.07 37.41
N THR A 23 6.74 33.86 36.87
CA THR A 23 6.88 33.72 35.43
C THR A 23 5.56 34.20 34.83
N PRO A 24 5.56 35.29 34.02
CA PRO A 24 4.37 35.59 33.23
C PRO A 24 4.05 34.32 32.41
N GLU A 25 2.80 33.87 32.48
CA GLU A 25 2.28 32.90 31.53
C GLU A 25 2.69 33.39 30.14
N GLY A 26 3.78 32.78 29.62
CA GLY A 26 4.19 33.07 28.27
C GLY A 26 3.01 32.65 27.40
N THR A 27 2.41 33.65 26.76
CA THR A 27 1.47 33.42 25.68
C THR A 27 2.12 32.37 24.79
N VAL A 28 1.58 31.16 24.77
CA VAL A 28 1.97 30.13 23.82
C VAL A 28 1.65 30.74 22.47
N THR A 29 2.61 31.43 21.89
CA THR A 29 2.51 31.82 20.49
C THR A 29 2.43 30.55 19.71
N THR A 30 1.26 30.28 19.21
CA THR A 30 1.04 29.21 18.20
C THR A 30 2.19 29.33 17.21
N PRO A 31 3.01 28.27 17.00
CA PRO A 31 4.13 28.38 16.10
C PRO A 31 3.62 28.94 14.79
N SER A 32 4.22 30.01 14.32
CA SER A 32 3.85 30.62 13.04
C SER A 32 3.84 29.49 12.02
N ARG A 33 2.72 29.27 11.37
CA ARG A 33 2.65 28.37 10.23
C ARG A 33 3.86 28.65 9.37
N GLY A 34 4.71 27.64 9.16
CA GLY A 34 5.85 27.77 8.25
C GLY A 34 5.42 28.34 6.89
N PRO A 35 6.34 28.72 6.04
CA PRO A 35 6.00 29.33 4.77
C PRO A 35 4.93 28.48 4.09
N SER A 36 3.86 29.13 3.63
CA SER A 36 2.71 28.48 2.99
C SER A 36 3.17 27.89 1.65
N LEU A 37 3.72 26.68 1.69
CA LEU A 37 4.18 25.97 0.51
C LEU A 37 3.05 25.08 -0.02
N GLY A 38 2.69 25.30 -1.28
CA GLY A 38 1.64 24.55 -1.96
C GLY A 38 0.22 25.00 -1.57
N ALA A 39 -0.76 24.34 -2.19
CA ALA A 39 -2.17 24.53 -1.92
C ALA A 39 -2.80 23.17 -1.56
N THR A 40 -3.82 23.19 -0.73
CA THR A 40 -4.60 21.98 -0.44
C THR A 40 -5.22 21.48 -1.76
N PRO A 41 -4.98 20.22 -2.16
CA PRO A 41 -5.54 19.69 -3.41
C PRO A 41 -7.07 19.64 -3.32
N SER A 42 -7.73 19.88 -4.45
CA SER A 42 -9.19 19.70 -4.53
C SER A 42 -9.57 18.21 -4.48
N ALA A 43 -10.82 17.91 -4.09
CA ALA A 43 -11.32 16.54 -4.11
C ALA A 43 -11.25 15.92 -5.52
N ALA A 44 -11.46 16.71 -6.57
CA ALA A 44 -11.33 16.26 -7.96
C ALA A 44 -9.88 15.91 -8.32
N MET A 45 -8.90 16.69 -7.86
CA MET A 45 -7.48 16.34 -8.04
C MET A 45 -7.11 15.06 -7.30
N LEU A 46 -7.57 14.91 -6.05
CA LEU A 46 -7.32 13.69 -5.29
C LEU A 46 -7.93 12.46 -5.98
N ALA A 47 -9.16 12.55 -6.43
CA ALA A 47 -9.83 11.46 -7.15
C ALA A 47 -9.14 11.10 -8.48
N ALA A 48 -8.58 12.10 -9.18
CA ALA A 48 -7.85 11.86 -10.44
C ALA A 48 -6.47 11.23 -10.20
N MET A 49 -5.85 11.49 -9.05
CA MET A 49 -4.52 10.97 -8.69
C MET A 49 -4.60 9.63 -7.94
N ASP A 50 -5.65 9.39 -7.17
CA ASP A 50 -5.84 8.14 -6.44
C ASP A 50 -6.47 7.09 -7.35
N THR A 51 -5.62 6.38 -8.07
CA THR A 51 -5.99 5.29 -8.97
C THR A 51 -5.77 3.91 -8.34
N SER A 52 -5.36 3.85 -7.07
CA SER A 52 -5.05 2.61 -6.36
C SER A 52 -6.32 1.79 -6.06
N ILE A 53 -6.20 0.48 -6.22
CA ILE A 53 -7.28 -0.46 -5.91
C ILE A 53 -6.90 -1.23 -4.64
N PRO A 54 -7.60 -0.99 -3.52
CA PRO A 54 -7.33 -1.67 -2.26
C PRO A 54 -7.77 -3.14 -2.31
N PRO A 55 -7.43 -3.94 -1.27
CA PRO A 55 -7.87 -5.33 -1.12
C PRO A 55 -9.37 -5.54 -1.26
N SER A 56 -10.20 -4.59 -0.83
CA SER A 56 -11.66 -4.64 -0.95
C SER A 56 -12.17 -4.55 -2.40
N GLY A 57 -11.33 -4.09 -3.34
CA GLY A 57 -11.74 -3.80 -4.72
C GLY A 57 -12.48 -2.48 -4.89
N ALA A 58 -12.49 -1.60 -3.88
CA ALA A 58 -13.05 -0.25 -4.05
C ALA A 58 -12.32 0.48 -5.19
N GLY A 59 -13.06 1.15 -6.06
CA GLY A 59 -12.49 1.86 -7.20
C GLY A 59 -12.13 0.99 -8.41
N LEU A 60 -12.44 -0.31 -8.41
CA LEU A 60 -12.29 -1.14 -9.61
C LEU A 60 -13.06 -0.52 -10.79
N PRO A 61 -12.41 -0.30 -11.94
CA PRO A 61 -13.07 0.32 -13.08
C PRO A 61 -14.09 -0.60 -13.74
N ALA A 62 -14.99 -0.03 -14.50
CA ALA A 62 -15.86 -0.81 -15.38
C ALA A 62 -15.02 -1.57 -16.43
N GLY A 63 -15.43 -2.79 -16.73
CA GLY A 63 -14.77 -3.67 -17.70
C GLY A 63 -14.89 -5.14 -17.28
N SER A 64 -14.45 -6.04 -18.17
CA SER A 64 -14.43 -7.48 -17.92
C SER A 64 -13.44 -8.17 -18.84
N GLY A 65 -12.97 -9.37 -18.41
CA GLY A 65 -12.10 -10.19 -19.26
C GLY A 65 -12.17 -11.66 -18.90
N THR A 66 -12.11 -12.50 -19.93
CA THR A 66 -12.05 -13.96 -19.81
C THR A 66 -10.61 -14.48 -19.81
N VAL A 67 -10.41 -15.70 -19.34
CA VAL A 67 -9.11 -16.39 -19.43
C VAL A 67 -8.61 -16.47 -20.87
N ALA A 68 -9.48 -16.82 -21.83
CA ALA A 68 -9.11 -16.92 -23.24
C ALA A 68 -8.69 -15.59 -23.87
N GLN A 69 -9.36 -14.48 -23.51
CA GLN A 69 -8.93 -13.15 -23.91
C GLN A 69 -7.58 -12.79 -23.26
N GLY A 70 -7.40 -13.13 -22.00
CA GLY A 70 -6.17 -12.87 -21.26
C GLY A 70 -4.97 -13.62 -21.83
N ALA A 71 -5.14 -14.83 -22.35
CA ALA A 71 -4.07 -15.55 -23.05
C ALA A 71 -3.55 -14.73 -24.24
N LYS A 72 -4.44 -14.14 -25.05
CA LYS A 72 -4.06 -13.32 -26.20
C LYS A 72 -3.32 -12.05 -25.79
N VAL A 73 -3.82 -11.37 -24.74
CA VAL A 73 -3.14 -10.17 -24.18
C VAL A 73 -1.75 -10.54 -23.67
N TYR A 74 -1.66 -11.66 -22.94
CA TYR A 74 -0.42 -12.15 -22.38
C TYR A 74 0.62 -12.45 -23.44
N ASP A 75 0.26 -13.18 -24.47
CA ASP A 75 1.14 -13.52 -25.59
C ASP A 75 1.67 -12.27 -26.32
N ALA A 76 0.81 -11.28 -26.51
CA ALA A 76 1.16 -10.07 -27.23
C ALA A 76 1.99 -9.06 -26.40
N LYS A 77 1.76 -8.97 -25.07
CA LYS A 77 2.26 -7.85 -24.25
C LYS A 77 3.08 -8.25 -23.02
N CYS A 78 3.08 -9.52 -22.61
CA CYS A 78 3.67 -9.97 -21.34
C CYS A 78 4.76 -11.06 -21.54
N GLN A 79 4.53 -11.97 -22.48
CA GLN A 79 5.33 -13.19 -22.67
C GLN A 79 6.80 -12.91 -22.93
N THR A 80 7.12 -11.83 -23.66
CA THR A 80 8.52 -11.45 -23.98
C THR A 80 9.38 -11.30 -22.72
N CYS A 81 8.80 -10.79 -21.63
CA CYS A 81 9.51 -10.61 -20.37
C CYS A 81 9.25 -11.74 -19.38
N HIS A 82 8.00 -12.21 -19.24
CA HIS A 82 7.62 -13.19 -18.23
C HIS A 82 7.65 -14.64 -18.72
N GLY A 83 8.10 -14.88 -19.95
CA GLY A 83 8.23 -16.20 -20.54
C GLY A 83 6.89 -16.87 -20.88
N PRO A 84 6.92 -17.99 -21.61
CA PRO A 84 5.72 -18.74 -21.96
C PRO A 84 4.98 -19.18 -20.70
N LYS A 85 3.65 -18.93 -20.66
CA LYS A 85 2.80 -19.28 -19.52
C LYS A 85 3.29 -18.80 -18.15
N GLY A 86 4.00 -17.69 -18.11
CA GLY A 86 4.46 -17.11 -16.86
C GLY A 86 5.65 -17.82 -16.20
N ALA A 87 6.41 -18.58 -16.95
CA ALA A 87 7.55 -19.37 -16.43
C ALA A 87 8.75 -18.51 -16.02
N GLY A 88 8.74 -17.22 -16.35
CA GLY A 88 9.85 -16.30 -16.09
C GLY A 88 10.87 -16.21 -17.24
N LYS A 89 11.80 -15.28 -17.08
CA LYS A 89 12.92 -14.93 -17.98
C LYS A 89 12.52 -14.07 -19.19
N PRO A 90 13.13 -12.86 -19.26
CA PRO A 90 14.15 -12.34 -18.32
C PRO A 90 13.57 -11.85 -16.98
N ALA A 91 12.26 -11.54 -16.90
CA ALA A 91 11.62 -11.15 -15.65
C ALA A 91 11.28 -12.36 -14.75
N ASP A 92 10.93 -12.09 -13.49
CA ASP A 92 10.55 -13.12 -12.54
C ASP A 92 9.34 -13.93 -13.00
N PRO A 93 9.24 -15.23 -12.57
CA PRO A 93 8.08 -16.06 -12.86
C PRO A 93 6.82 -15.53 -12.20
N LEU A 94 5.69 -15.66 -12.91
CA LEU A 94 4.36 -15.30 -12.43
C LEU A 94 3.59 -16.51 -11.87
N VAL A 95 4.09 -17.72 -12.14
CA VAL A 95 3.38 -18.98 -11.88
C VAL A 95 4.22 -19.93 -11.04
N GLY A 96 3.55 -20.72 -10.21
CA GLY A 96 4.19 -21.72 -9.37
C GLY A 96 4.43 -21.29 -7.93
N GLY A 97 5.15 -22.10 -7.17
CA GLY A 97 5.60 -21.80 -5.81
C GLY A 97 4.50 -21.73 -4.75
N ILE A 98 3.27 -22.16 -5.04
CA ILE A 98 2.17 -22.20 -4.03
C ILE A 98 2.63 -23.04 -2.83
N GLY A 99 2.49 -22.47 -1.62
CA GLY A 99 2.95 -23.11 -0.37
C GLY A 99 4.45 -22.99 -0.10
N SER A 100 5.26 -22.45 -1.02
CA SER A 100 6.71 -22.35 -0.85
C SER A 100 7.18 -21.24 0.07
N ILE A 101 6.34 -20.23 0.37
CA ILE A 101 6.76 -19.02 1.10
C ILE A 101 7.31 -19.35 2.50
N ALA A 102 6.75 -20.34 3.20
CA ALA A 102 7.23 -20.81 4.50
C ALA A 102 8.34 -21.87 4.41
N SER A 103 8.81 -22.22 3.18
CA SER A 103 9.87 -23.20 2.99
C SER A 103 11.26 -22.57 3.02
N GLY A 104 12.31 -23.40 3.10
CA GLY A 104 13.71 -22.95 2.97
C GLY A 104 14.07 -22.40 1.58
N LYS A 105 13.16 -22.50 0.58
CA LYS A 105 13.34 -22.02 -0.80
C LYS A 105 12.08 -21.33 -1.31
N PRO A 106 11.76 -20.14 -0.80
CA PRO A 106 10.54 -19.43 -1.20
C PRO A 106 10.61 -18.98 -2.67
N MET A 107 9.55 -19.26 -3.43
CA MET A 107 9.35 -18.75 -4.77
C MET A 107 8.20 -17.75 -4.76
N ARG A 108 8.46 -16.48 -5.00
CA ARG A 108 7.45 -15.41 -4.99
C ARG A 108 6.84 -15.26 -6.38
N THR A 109 5.60 -15.68 -6.53
CA THR A 109 4.82 -15.54 -7.77
C THR A 109 3.47 -14.94 -7.46
N VAL A 110 2.62 -14.77 -8.48
CA VAL A 110 1.24 -14.34 -8.27
C VAL A 110 0.48 -15.37 -7.42
N GLY A 111 0.68 -16.65 -7.67
CA GLY A 111 -0.03 -17.73 -6.94
C GLY A 111 0.49 -17.97 -5.52
N SER A 112 1.77 -17.73 -5.25
CA SER A 112 2.37 -18.05 -3.96
C SER A 112 2.44 -16.89 -2.98
N TYR A 113 2.54 -15.64 -3.47
CA TYR A 113 2.86 -14.48 -2.64
C TYR A 113 1.69 -13.50 -2.51
N TRP A 114 0.98 -13.19 -3.59
CA TRP A 114 -0.07 -12.16 -3.59
C TRP A 114 -1.28 -12.55 -2.74
N PRO A 115 -1.66 -11.74 -1.73
CA PRO A 115 -2.78 -12.08 -0.85
C PRO A 115 -4.16 -11.71 -1.42
N TYR A 116 -4.20 -10.81 -2.43
CA TYR A 116 -5.44 -10.30 -3.02
C TYR A 116 -5.31 -10.21 -4.54
N ALA A 117 -6.29 -10.72 -5.26
CA ALA A 117 -6.35 -10.60 -6.72
C ALA A 117 -6.58 -9.14 -7.16
N THR A 118 -7.27 -8.35 -6.35
CA THR A 118 -7.51 -6.92 -6.58
C THR A 118 -6.23 -6.09 -6.58
N THR A 119 -5.29 -6.37 -5.67
CA THR A 119 -3.99 -5.68 -5.63
C THR A 119 -3.05 -6.15 -6.73
N PHE A 120 -3.18 -7.40 -7.19
CA PHE A 120 -2.50 -7.86 -8.40
C PHE A 120 -3.02 -7.13 -9.66
N PHE A 121 -4.34 -7.02 -9.81
CA PHE A 121 -4.97 -6.21 -10.87
C PHE A 121 -4.45 -4.77 -10.85
N ASP A 122 -4.43 -4.15 -9.66
CA ASP A 122 -3.94 -2.78 -9.47
C ASP A 122 -2.50 -2.61 -9.95
N TYR A 123 -1.62 -3.55 -9.57
CA TYR A 123 -0.23 -3.54 -10.01
C TYR A 123 -0.10 -3.65 -11.53
N VAL A 124 -0.83 -4.59 -12.15
CA VAL A 124 -0.82 -4.73 -13.62
C VAL A 124 -1.30 -3.45 -14.28
N ARG A 125 -2.41 -2.89 -13.81
CA ARG A 125 -3.00 -1.66 -14.39
C ARG A 125 -2.05 -0.47 -14.34
N ARG A 126 -1.33 -0.29 -13.24
CA ARG A 126 -0.50 0.90 -13.02
C ARG A 126 0.95 0.75 -13.49
N ALA A 127 1.50 -0.47 -13.48
CA ALA A 127 2.93 -0.70 -13.66
C ALA A 127 3.30 -1.56 -14.88
N MET A 128 2.34 -2.30 -15.47
CA MET A 128 2.62 -3.23 -16.55
C MET A 128 1.93 -2.84 -17.87
N PRO A 129 2.55 -3.11 -19.03
CA PRO A 129 3.94 -3.56 -19.24
C PRO A 129 4.94 -2.49 -18.78
N THR A 130 6.09 -2.90 -18.21
CA THR A 130 7.07 -1.95 -17.62
C THR A 130 7.59 -0.91 -18.62
N ASN A 131 7.70 -1.27 -19.90
CA ASN A 131 8.14 -0.37 -20.99
C ASN A 131 7.01 0.54 -21.51
N ALA A 132 5.75 0.29 -21.11
CA ALA A 132 4.58 1.07 -21.50
C ALA A 132 3.49 0.99 -20.41
N PRO A 133 3.74 1.51 -19.19
CA PRO A 133 2.78 1.44 -18.09
C PRO A 133 1.50 2.20 -18.41
N GLN A 134 0.37 1.74 -17.87
CA GLN A 134 -0.96 2.36 -18.03
C GLN A 134 -1.51 2.38 -19.48
N THR A 135 -0.97 1.54 -20.37
CA THR A 135 -1.43 1.45 -21.78
C THR A 135 -2.46 0.33 -22.00
N LEU A 136 -2.66 -0.54 -21.03
CA LEU A 136 -3.71 -1.57 -21.11
C LEU A 136 -5.08 -0.95 -20.86
N SER A 137 -6.07 -1.36 -21.66
CA SER A 137 -7.47 -1.07 -21.36
C SER A 137 -7.92 -1.84 -20.09
N ASN A 138 -9.00 -1.39 -19.46
CA ASN A 138 -9.54 -2.09 -18.28
C ASN A 138 -9.88 -3.56 -18.59
N ASP A 139 -10.46 -3.83 -19.77
CA ASP A 139 -10.79 -5.18 -20.19
C ASP A 139 -9.54 -6.04 -20.37
N GLU A 140 -8.46 -5.49 -20.94
CA GLU A 140 -7.18 -6.21 -21.05
C GLU A 140 -6.58 -6.51 -19.69
N VAL A 141 -6.67 -5.59 -18.70
CA VAL A 141 -6.18 -5.83 -17.34
C VAL A 141 -6.99 -6.92 -16.65
N TYR A 142 -8.34 -6.90 -16.77
CA TYR A 142 -9.18 -7.98 -16.25
C TYR A 142 -8.87 -9.31 -16.92
N ALA A 143 -8.72 -9.31 -18.23
CA ALA A 143 -8.44 -10.53 -19.00
C ALA A 143 -7.09 -11.15 -18.64
N VAL A 144 -6.00 -10.37 -18.62
CA VAL A 144 -4.67 -10.90 -18.27
C VAL A 144 -4.62 -11.32 -16.80
N THR A 145 -5.34 -10.63 -15.90
CA THR A 145 -5.50 -11.04 -14.51
C THR A 145 -6.19 -12.42 -14.44
N ALA A 146 -7.31 -12.62 -15.16
CA ALA A 146 -7.98 -13.92 -15.23
C ALA A 146 -7.05 -15.03 -15.71
N TYR A 147 -6.28 -14.77 -16.76
CA TYR A 147 -5.36 -15.73 -17.33
C TYR A 147 -4.23 -16.14 -16.38
N VAL A 148 -3.57 -15.17 -15.73
CA VAL A 148 -2.50 -15.46 -14.78
C VAL A 148 -3.01 -16.18 -13.53
N LEU A 149 -4.21 -15.85 -13.05
CA LEU A 149 -4.87 -16.59 -11.97
C LEU A 149 -5.20 -18.03 -12.39
N ASN A 150 -5.65 -18.24 -13.62
CA ASN A 150 -5.91 -19.57 -14.16
C ASN A 150 -4.62 -20.38 -14.32
N LEU A 151 -3.54 -19.80 -14.83
CA LEU A 151 -2.24 -20.46 -14.92
C LEU A 151 -1.73 -20.98 -13.57
N ASN A 152 -2.11 -20.30 -12.47
CA ASN A 152 -1.80 -20.71 -11.10
C ASN A 152 -2.86 -21.69 -10.50
N GLY A 153 -3.86 -22.12 -11.27
CA GLY A 153 -4.92 -23.00 -10.80
C GLY A 153 -5.88 -22.38 -9.77
N ILE A 154 -5.89 -21.05 -9.65
CA ILE A 154 -6.70 -20.30 -8.68
C ILE A 154 -8.14 -20.12 -9.16
N VAL A 155 -8.32 -19.96 -10.47
CA VAL A 155 -9.64 -19.84 -11.10
C VAL A 155 -9.77 -20.81 -12.28
N PRO A 156 -10.99 -21.30 -12.62
CA PRO A 156 -11.22 -22.20 -13.75
C PRO A 156 -11.04 -21.46 -15.08
N GLU A 157 -10.87 -22.21 -16.17
CA GLU A 157 -10.73 -21.67 -17.53
C GLU A 157 -11.97 -20.85 -17.98
N SER A 158 -13.15 -21.19 -17.47
CA SER A 158 -14.39 -20.47 -17.73
C SER A 158 -14.54 -19.15 -16.96
N ALA A 159 -13.57 -18.79 -16.12
CA ALA A 159 -13.66 -17.60 -15.28
C ALA A 159 -13.71 -16.31 -16.10
N VAL A 160 -14.55 -15.39 -15.63
CA VAL A 160 -14.65 -14.01 -16.12
C VAL A 160 -14.35 -13.08 -14.96
N MET A 161 -13.33 -12.25 -15.10
CA MET A 161 -12.99 -11.22 -14.10
C MET A 161 -13.62 -9.88 -14.45
N ASN A 162 -14.18 -9.24 -13.45
CA ASN A 162 -14.76 -7.90 -13.48
C ASN A 162 -14.79 -7.32 -12.07
N ALA A 163 -15.35 -6.14 -11.87
CA ALA A 163 -15.41 -5.47 -10.57
C ALA A 163 -16.18 -6.26 -9.49
N GLN A 164 -17.09 -7.16 -9.86
CA GLN A 164 -17.88 -7.98 -8.94
C GLN A 164 -17.17 -9.29 -8.60
N THR A 165 -16.55 -9.95 -9.59
CA THR A 165 -15.98 -11.29 -9.43
C THR A 165 -14.55 -11.26 -8.89
N LEU A 166 -13.75 -10.26 -9.26
CA LEU A 166 -12.35 -10.18 -8.86
C LEU A 166 -12.14 -10.12 -7.34
N PRO A 167 -12.91 -9.34 -6.54
CA PRO A 167 -12.77 -9.33 -5.09
C PRO A 167 -13.14 -10.65 -4.40
N GLN A 168 -13.87 -11.54 -5.08
CA GLN A 168 -14.30 -12.85 -4.58
C GLN A 168 -13.22 -13.92 -4.71
N VAL A 169 -12.16 -13.66 -5.46
CA VAL A 169 -11.07 -14.63 -5.67
C VAL A 169 -10.34 -14.89 -4.34
N LYS A 170 -10.27 -16.16 -3.96
CA LYS A 170 -9.53 -16.61 -2.78
C LYS A 170 -8.10 -16.93 -3.17
N MET A 171 -7.19 -16.04 -2.86
CA MET A 171 -5.76 -16.25 -3.12
C MET A 171 -5.17 -17.26 -2.12
N PRO A 172 -4.23 -18.14 -2.56
CA PRO A 172 -3.62 -19.13 -1.67
C PRO A 172 -2.88 -18.54 -0.47
N ASN A 173 -2.30 -17.33 -0.62
CA ASN A 173 -1.57 -16.64 0.45
C ASN A 173 -2.40 -15.55 1.15
N ARG A 174 -3.73 -15.67 1.16
CA ARG A 174 -4.66 -14.68 1.73
C ARG A 174 -4.29 -14.28 3.16
N ASP A 175 -3.95 -15.25 3.96
CA ASP A 175 -3.70 -15.11 5.40
C ASP A 175 -2.22 -15.29 5.76
N GLY A 176 -1.33 -15.27 4.77
CA GLY A 176 0.11 -15.51 4.96
C GLY A 176 0.92 -14.31 5.44
N PHE A 177 0.31 -13.13 5.58
CA PHE A 177 0.97 -11.93 6.09
C PHE A 177 0.58 -11.64 7.53
N ILE A 178 1.57 -11.38 8.38
CA ILE A 178 1.39 -10.96 9.76
C ILE A 178 1.44 -9.43 9.80
N ASP A 179 0.36 -8.81 10.29
CA ASP A 179 0.28 -7.38 10.48
C ASP A 179 0.88 -6.99 11.83
N TYR A 180 2.12 -6.55 11.84
CA TYR A 180 2.82 -6.07 13.03
C TYR A 180 2.42 -4.65 13.46
N SER A 181 1.64 -3.92 12.68
CA SER A 181 1.20 -2.56 13.02
C SER A 181 0.14 -2.53 14.14
N ARG A 182 -0.41 -3.69 14.49
CA ARG A 182 -1.48 -3.84 15.49
C ARG A 182 -1.02 -4.42 16.83
N ASN A 183 0.29 -4.58 17.02
CA ASN A 183 0.89 -5.06 18.27
C ASN A 183 1.53 -3.92 19.07
#